data_045376e276196a4fc72ca669e153b1a2
#
_entry.id   045376e276196a4fc72ca669e153b1a2
#
_cell.length_a   1.000
_cell.length_b   1.000
_cell.length_c   1.000
_cell.angle_alpha   90.00
_cell.angle_beta   90.00
_cell.angle_gamma   90.00
#
_symmetry.space_group_name_H-M   'P 1'
#
loop_
_entity.id
_entity.type
_entity.pdbx_description
1 polymer ?
#
loop_
_entity_poly.entity_id
_entity_poly.type
_entity_poly.pdbx_seq_one_letter_code
_entity_poly.pdbx_strand_id
1 'polypeptide(L)'
;ARDFGIPASGTMAHSWVQMFPTEYDAFKKYAEMYPDACVLLVDTYNVLRHGVPDAIKVFDEVLKPMGKRPKGIRIDSGDIAYLSKKARKMLDEAGYPDCTICASNSLDEYIVRDLILQGARVDSFGIGENMITAKSDPVFGGVYKLAAVKEDDGSYTPKMKLSESAEKMTIPCLKKVWRIYDQDGKAMADLITMADEQVETQHGITLFDPIETWKECTYVNC
;
A
#
# COMPACT_ATOMS: atom_id res chain seq x y z
N ALA A 1 -14.39 0.24 -8.81
CA ALA A 1 -13.69 -0.69 -9.71
C ALA A 1 -14.16 -0.56 -11.15
N ARG A 2 -15.46 -0.71 -11.39
CA ARG A 2 -16.04 -0.60 -12.76
C ARG A 2 -15.75 0.74 -13.43
N ASP A 3 -15.94 1.84 -12.72
CA ASP A 3 -15.83 3.20 -13.27
C ASP A 3 -14.38 3.64 -13.54
N PHE A 4 -13.42 3.01 -12.85
CA PHE A 4 -11.99 3.32 -12.97
C PHE A 4 -11.17 2.21 -13.62
N GLY A 5 -11.79 1.13 -14.08
CA GLY A 5 -11.10 0.00 -14.72
C GLY A 5 -10.15 -0.76 -13.77
N ILE A 6 -10.35 -0.67 -12.45
CA ILE A 6 -9.53 -1.35 -11.46
C ILE A 6 -10.09 -2.76 -11.21
N PRO A 7 -9.26 -3.82 -11.20
CA PRO A 7 -9.73 -5.16 -10.89
C PRO A 7 -10.39 -5.23 -9.51
N ALA A 8 -11.61 -5.76 -9.45
CA ALA A 8 -12.28 -6.04 -8.20
C ALA A 8 -11.88 -7.41 -7.68
N SER A 9 -11.53 -7.49 -6.40
CA SER A 9 -11.23 -8.74 -5.71
C SER A 9 -11.85 -8.72 -4.31
N GLY A 10 -12.13 -9.89 -3.78
CA GLY A 10 -12.71 -10.00 -2.45
C GLY A 10 -13.22 -11.40 -2.15
N THR A 11 -13.83 -11.53 -0.99
CA THR A 11 -14.45 -12.76 -0.50
C THR A 11 -15.69 -12.39 0.32
N MET A 12 -16.27 -13.38 1.01
CA MET A 12 -17.40 -13.19 1.91
C MET A 12 -17.03 -12.42 3.19
N ALA A 13 -18.04 -11.90 3.89
CA ALA A 13 -17.93 -11.39 5.26
C ALA A 13 -18.37 -12.47 6.26
N HIS A 14 -18.04 -12.28 7.55
CA HIS A 14 -18.53 -13.17 8.62
C HIS A 14 -20.06 -13.26 8.67
N SER A 15 -20.76 -12.15 8.39
CA SER A 15 -22.21 -12.12 8.33
C SER A 15 -22.80 -13.08 7.28
N TRP A 16 -22.11 -13.30 6.15
CA TRP A 16 -22.50 -14.32 5.20
C TRP A 16 -22.49 -15.71 5.83
N VAL A 17 -21.39 -16.06 6.52
CA VAL A 17 -21.28 -17.37 7.19
C VAL A 17 -22.38 -17.56 8.22
N GLN A 18 -22.64 -16.51 9.02
CA GLN A 18 -23.67 -16.52 10.06
C GLN A 18 -25.11 -16.62 9.54
N MET A 19 -25.36 -16.34 8.26
CA MET A 19 -26.71 -16.51 7.66
C MET A 19 -27.10 -17.96 7.45
N PHE A 20 -26.16 -18.90 7.51
CA PHE A 20 -26.38 -20.30 7.25
C PHE A 20 -26.41 -21.12 8.54
N PRO A 21 -27.10 -22.27 8.55
CA PRO A 21 -27.13 -23.15 9.73
C PRO A 21 -25.75 -23.67 10.15
N THR A 22 -24.87 -23.91 9.17
CA THR A 22 -23.49 -24.37 9.39
C THR A 22 -22.51 -23.60 8.52
N GLU A 23 -21.23 -23.58 8.94
CA GLU A 23 -20.13 -22.99 8.17
C GLU A 23 -19.94 -23.71 6.84
N TYR A 24 -20.08 -25.03 6.83
CA TYR A 24 -20.08 -25.85 5.61
C TYR A 24 -21.13 -25.41 4.60
N ASP A 25 -22.39 -25.18 5.02
CA ASP A 25 -23.48 -24.75 4.11
C ASP A 25 -23.17 -23.41 3.48
N ALA A 26 -22.62 -22.47 4.25
CA ALA A 26 -22.19 -21.16 3.77
C ALA A 26 -21.08 -21.27 2.71
N PHE A 27 -20.07 -22.09 3.00
CA PHE A 27 -18.94 -22.33 2.10
C PHE A 27 -19.37 -23.05 0.82
N LYS A 28 -20.20 -24.06 0.95
CA LYS A 28 -20.79 -24.80 -0.18
C LYS A 28 -21.53 -23.82 -1.10
N LYS A 29 -22.41 -23.00 -0.56
CA LYS A 29 -23.17 -22.03 -1.34
C LYS A 29 -22.28 -21.03 -2.05
N TYR A 30 -21.22 -20.55 -1.39
CA TYR A 30 -20.26 -19.63 -1.99
C TYR A 30 -19.46 -20.28 -3.12
N ALA A 31 -18.99 -21.51 -2.91
CA ALA A 31 -18.24 -22.27 -3.92
C ALA A 31 -19.07 -22.55 -5.18
N GLU A 32 -20.38 -22.85 -5.01
CA GLU A 32 -21.32 -23.01 -6.12
C GLU A 32 -21.51 -21.73 -6.95
N MET A 33 -21.53 -20.57 -6.27
CA MET A 33 -21.73 -19.26 -6.93
C MET A 33 -20.45 -18.72 -7.59
N TYR A 34 -19.29 -18.97 -6.99
CA TYR A 34 -17.99 -18.40 -7.40
C TYR A 34 -16.89 -19.47 -7.51
N PRO A 35 -17.07 -20.52 -8.35
CA PRO A 35 -16.14 -21.65 -8.38
C PRO A 35 -14.74 -21.26 -8.83
N ASP A 36 -14.59 -20.26 -9.70
CA ASP A 36 -13.29 -19.80 -10.21
C ASP A 36 -12.60 -18.77 -9.31
N ALA A 37 -13.32 -18.21 -8.36
CA ALA A 37 -12.83 -17.17 -7.44
C ALA A 37 -13.08 -17.54 -5.96
N CYS A 38 -13.17 -18.84 -5.66
CA CYS A 38 -13.53 -19.31 -4.34
C CYS A 38 -12.41 -19.08 -3.33
N VAL A 39 -12.62 -18.09 -2.48
CA VAL A 39 -11.81 -17.79 -1.28
C VAL A 39 -12.74 -17.85 -0.06
N LEU A 40 -12.49 -18.74 0.89
CA LEU A 40 -13.35 -18.99 2.02
C LEU A 40 -12.81 -18.34 3.31
N LEU A 41 -13.66 -17.60 4.02
CA LEU A 41 -13.34 -16.96 5.30
C LEU A 41 -13.54 -17.99 6.43
N VAL A 42 -12.42 -18.46 6.99
CA VAL A 42 -12.43 -19.69 7.82
C VAL A 42 -12.38 -19.43 9.33
N ASP A 43 -12.45 -18.19 9.76
CA ASP A 43 -12.28 -17.82 11.17
C ASP A 43 -13.56 -17.26 11.83
N THR A 44 -14.74 -17.53 11.25
CA THR A 44 -16.00 -17.07 11.85
C THR A 44 -16.22 -17.68 13.22
N TYR A 45 -15.85 -18.95 13.42
CA TYR A 45 -15.99 -19.66 14.69
C TYR A 45 -14.66 -20.24 15.19
N ASN A 46 -14.09 -21.21 14.49
CA ASN A 46 -12.83 -21.84 14.87
C ASN A 46 -12.07 -22.33 13.65
N VAL A 47 -10.97 -21.66 13.35
CA VAL A 47 -10.15 -21.90 12.15
C VAL A 47 -9.77 -23.37 11.98
N LEU A 48 -9.22 -23.98 13.04
CA LEU A 48 -8.59 -25.32 12.94
C LEU A 48 -9.56 -26.47 13.17
N ARG A 49 -10.62 -26.26 13.95
CA ARG A 49 -11.60 -27.32 14.26
C ARG A 49 -12.75 -27.39 13.28
N HIS A 50 -13.09 -26.27 12.66
CA HIS A 50 -14.26 -26.13 11.78
C HIS A 50 -13.89 -25.49 10.45
N GLY A 51 -13.45 -24.24 10.41
CA GLY A 51 -13.28 -23.45 9.19
C GLY A 51 -12.43 -24.12 8.13
N VAL A 52 -11.19 -24.53 8.44
CA VAL A 52 -10.31 -25.19 7.46
C VAL A 52 -10.81 -26.61 7.11
N PRO A 53 -11.24 -27.46 8.06
CA PRO A 53 -11.85 -28.74 7.72
C PRO A 53 -13.09 -28.63 6.82
N ASP A 54 -14.02 -27.71 7.12
CA ASP A 54 -15.22 -27.50 6.29
C ASP A 54 -14.87 -26.93 4.92
N ALA A 55 -13.86 -26.06 4.84
CA ALA A 55 -13.36 -25.56 3.56
C ALA A 55 -12.79 -26.72 2.70
N ILE A 56 -11.94 -27.55 3.26
CA ILE A 56 -11.38 -28.72 2.55
C ILE A 56 -12.49 -29.65 2.07
N LYS A 57 -13.47 -29.91 2.92
CA LYS A 57 -14.65 -30.72 2.55
C LYS A 57 -15.41 -30.14 1.37
N VAL A 58 -15.64 -28.81 1.35
CA VAL A 58 -16.27 -28.13 0.22
C VAL A 58 -15.40 -28.19 -1.05
N PHE A 59 -14.09 -28.08 -0.92
CA PHE A 59 -13.18 -28.23 -2.05
C PHE A 59 -13.29 -29.63 -2.70
N ASP A 60 -13.35 -30.69 -1.86
CA ASP A 60 -13.50 -32.05 -2.34
C ASP A 60 -14.89 -32.36 -2.92
N GLU A 61 -15.94 -31.91 -2.24
CA GLU A 61 -17.33 -32.28 -2.58
C GLU A 61 -17.97 -31.39 -3.65
N VAL A 62 -17.48 -30.12 -3.79
CA VAL A 62 -18.10 -29.13 -4.70
C VAL A 62 -17.14 -28.74 -5.83
N LEU A 63 -15.96 -28.20 -5.52
CA LEU A 63 -15.06 -27.68 -6.55
C LEU A 63 -14.43 -28.80 -7.40
N LYS A 64 -13.93 -29.83 -6.76
CA LYS A 64 -13.25 -30.93 -7.44
C LYS A 64 -14.15 -31.65 -8.46
N PRO A 65 -15.44 -31.98 -8.19
CA PRO A 65 -16.35 -32.52 -9.19
C PRO A 65 -16.62 -31.58 -10.35
N MET A 66 -16.53 -30.27 -10.15
CA MET A 66 -16.65 -29.24 -11.20
C MET A 66 -15.35 -29.09 -12.02
N GLY A 67 -14.29 -29.83 -11.70
CA GLY A 67 -12.96 -29.64 -12.31
C GLY A 67 -12.29 -28.33 -11.90
N LYS A 68 -12.68 -27.74 -10.76
CA LYS A 68 -12.16 -26.47 -10.24
C LYS A 68 -11.26 -26.68 -9.04
N ARG A 69 -10.40 -25.68 -8.79
CA ARG A 69 -9.53 -25.62 -7.62
C ARG A 69 -9.84 -24.39 -6.77
N PRO A 70 -9.71 -24.47 -5.44
CA PRO A 70 -9.89 -23.29 -4.59
C PRO A 70 -8.83 -22.24 -4.90
N LYS A 71 -9.22 -20.97 -4.87
CA LYS A 71 -8.28 -19.85 -4.93
C LYS A 71 -7.54 -19.68 -3.60
N GLY A 72 -8.25 -19.81 -2.48
CA GLY A 72 -7.64 -19.58 -1.19
C GLY A 72 -8.59 -19.71 -0.01
N ILE A 73 -8.02 -19.49 1.16
CA ILE A 73 -8.73 -19.20 2.40
C ILE A 73 -8.31 -17.84 2.93
N ARG A 74 -9.15 -17.23 3.77
CA ARG A 74 -8.86 -15.97 4.47
C ARG A 74 -8.94 -16.17 5.97
N ILE A 75 -7.96 -15.62 6.69
CA ILE A 75 -7.91 -15.55 8.17
C ILE A 75 -7.89 -14.08 8.55
N ASP A 76 -8.88 -13.65 9.32
CA ASP A 76 -9.14 -12.25 9.68
C ASP A 76 -8.93 -11.98 11.18
N SER A 77 -8.67 -13.02 12.00
CA SER A 77 -8.55 -12.89 13.45
C SER A 77 -7.64 -13.93 14.08
N GLY A 78 -7.32 -13.72 15.35
CA GLY A 78 -6.50 -14.61 16.17
C GLY A 78 -4.99 -14.49 15.89
N ASP A 79 -4.21 -15.47 16.33
CA ASP A 79 -2.77 -15.55 16.04
C ASP A 79 -2.54 -16.02 14.60
N ILE A 80 -2.48 -15.03 13.69
CA ILE A 80 -2.35 -15.28 12.25
C ILE A 80 -1.08 -16.08 11.93
N ALA A 81 0.04 -15.84 12.64
CA ALA A 81 1.29 -16.57 12.40
C ALA A 81 1.15 -18.06 12.76
N TYR A 82 0.53 -18.37 13.87
CA TYR A 82 0.25 -19.74 14.29
C TYR A 82 -0.79 -20.40 13.40
N LEU A 83 -1.93 -19.73 13.18
CA LEU A 83 -3.05 -20.26 12.43
C LEU A 83 -2.71 -20.54 10.98
N SER A 84 -1.98 -19.62 10.31
CA SER A 84 -1.59 -19.81 8.92
C SER A 84 -0.63 -21.01 8.72
N LYS A 85 0.30 -21.22 9.65
CA LYS A 85 1.17 -22.39 9.61
C LYS A 85 0.40 -23.71 9.75
N LYS A 86 -0.59 -23.74 10.65
CA LYS A 86 -1.43 -24.93 10.84
C LYS A 86 -2.37 -25.15 9.66
N ALA A 87 -3.02 -24.08 9.19
CA ALA A 87 -3.90 -24.16 8.03
C ALA A 87 -3.14 -24.61 6.77
N ARG A 88 -1.93 -24.08 6.53
CA ARG A 88 -1.08 -24.50 5.41
C ARG A 88 -0.80 -26.00 5.46
N LYS A 89 -0.41 -26.52 6.63
CA LYS A 89 -0.18 -27.95 6.80
C LYS A 89 -1.43 -28.78 6.46
N MET A 90 -2.60 -28.38 6.95
CA MET A 90 -3.86 -29.08 6.69
C MET A 90 -4.23 -29.08 5.20
N LEU A 91 -4.04 -27.92 4.53
CA LEU A 91 -4.30 -27.79 3.10
C LEU A 91 -3.34 -28.64 2.26
N ASP A 92 -2.05 -28.68 2.62
CA ASP A 92 -1.04 -29.51 1.94
C ASP A 92 -1.35 -31.00 2.07
N GLU A 93 -1.69 -31.46 3.29
CA GLU A 93 -2.07 -32.84 3.59
C GLU A 93 -3.36 -33.27 2.85
N ALA A 94 -4.27 -32.31 2.61
CA ALA A 94 -5.50 -32.53 1.83
C ALA A 94 -5.30 -32.46 0.31
N GLY A 95 -4.08 -32.17 -0.18
CA GLY A 95 -3.78 -32.10 -1.62
C GLY A 95 -4.08 -30.73 -2.27
N TYR A 96 -4.10 -29.66 -1.47
CA TYR A 96 -4.32 -28.27 -1.90
C TYR A 96 -3.11 -27.35 -1.62
N PRO A 97 -1.89 -27.71 -2.08
CA PRO A 97 -0.69 -26.87 -1.85
C PRO A 97 -0.76 -25.53 -2.60
N ASP A 98 -1.57 -25.42 -3.65
CA ASP A 98 -1.83 -24.24 -4.46
C ASP A 98 -2.92 -23.31 -3.89
N CYS A 99 -3.65 -23.74 -2.87
CA CYS A 99 -4.64 -22.93 -2.18
C CYS A 99 -3.94 -21.82 -1.39
N THR A 100 -4.15 -20.56 -1.74
CA THR A 100 -3.48 -19.41 -1.07
C THR A 100 -4.10 -19.12 0.30
N ILE A 101 -3.31 -18.51 1.19
CA ILE A 101 -3.76 -18.02 2.49
C ILE A 101 -3.65 -16.50 2.49
N CYS A 102 -4.80 -15.82 2.63
CA CYS A 102 -4.88 -14.38 2.78
C CYS A 102 -5.06 -14.02 4.26
N ALA A 103 -4.27 -13.10 4.76
CA ALA A 103 -4.45 -12.52 6.09
C ALA A 103 -5.03 -11.11 5.99
N SER A 104 -5.90 -10.76 6.91
CA SER A 104 -6.49 -9.42 7.03
C SER A 104 -6.74 -9.08 8.50
N ASN A 105 -7.36 -7.96 8.77
CA ASN A 105 -7.63 -7.39 10.10
C ASN A 105 -6.57 -6.40 10.57
N SER A 106 -6.88 -5.11 10.42
CA SER A 106 -6.11 -3.97 10.98
C SER A 106 -4.59 -4.05 10.73
N LEU A 107 -4.20 -4.66 9.60
CA LEU A 107 -2.80 -4.83 9.25
C LEU A 107 -2.17 -3.50 8.87
N ASP A 108 -0.90 -3.36 9.22
CA ASP A 108 0.00 -2.30 8.82
C ASP A 108 1.39 -2.88 8.48
N GLU A 109 2.32 -2.03 8.08
CA GLU A 109 3.68 -2.44 7.71
C GLU A 109 4.43 -3.14 8.84
N TYR A 110 4.18 -2.77 10.09
CA TYR A 110 4.83 -3.34 11.26
C TYR A 110 4.31 -4.74 11.55
N ILE A 111 2.98 -4.90 11.55
CA ILE A 111 2.33 -6.20 11.76
C ILE A 111 2.71 -7.17 10.64
N VAL A 112 2.71 -6.73 9.37
CA VAL A 112 3.13 -7.57 8.23
C VAL A 112 4.57 -8.02 8.40
N ARG A 113 5.49 -7.11 8.73
CA ARG A 113 6.89 -7.46 9.03
C ARG A 113 6.98 -8.51 10.13
N ASP A 114 6.26 -8.31 11.22
CA ASP A 114 6.32 -9.19 12.39
C ASP A 114 5.72 -10.57 12.08
N LEU A 115 4.66 -10.66 11.29
CA LEU A 115 4.11 -11.91 10.79
C LEU A 115 5.12 -12.69 9.93
N ILE A 116 5.82 -12.01 9.04
CA ILE A 116 6.88 -12.60 8.20
C ILE A 116 8.02 -13.12 9.06
N LEU A 117 8.49 -12.32 10.04
CA LEU A 117 9.56 -12.72 10.95
C LEU A 117 9.18 -13.94 11.81
N GLN A 118 7.91 -14.06 12.19
CA GLN A 118 7.38 -15.23 12.90
C GLN A 118 7.19 -16.45 11.99
N GLY A 119 7.46 -16.34 10.70
CA GLY A 119 7.33 -17.42 9.73
C GLY A 119 5.88 -17.75 9.38
N ALA A 120 4.99 -16.77 9.41
CA ALA A 120 3.61 -16.94 8.92
C ALA A 120 3.60 -17.48 7.50
N ARG A 121 2.65 -18.36 7.20
CA ARG A 121 2.44 -18.93 5.88
C ARG A 121 1.28 -18.21 5.19
N VAL A 122 1.53 -16.96 4.83
CA VAL A 122 0.56 -16.05 4.20
C VAL A 122 1.07 -15.67 2.82
N ASP A 123 0.20 -15.77 1.83
CA ASP A 123 0.51 -15.49 0.41
C ASP A 123 0.08 -14.07 0.01
N SER A 124 -0.90 -13.49 0.73
CA SER A 124 -1.40 -12.14 0.47
C SER A 124 -1.97 -11.49 1.72
N PHE A 125 -1.96 -10.15 1.73
CA PHE A 125 -2.46 -9.35 2.84
C PHE A 125 -3.58 -8.42 2.38
N GLY A 126 -4.70 -8.42 3.11
CA GLY A 126 -5.77 -7.45 2.96
C GLY A 126 -5.53 -6.27 3.90
N ILE A 127 -5.01 -5.17 3.38
CA ILE A 127 -4.71 -3.95 4.15
C ILE A 127 -5.68 -2.86 3.69
N GLY A 128 -6.43 -2.28 4.61
CA GLY A 128 -7.45 -1.28 4.31
C GLY A 128 -7.27 -0.01 5.13
N GLU A 129 -7.90 0.02 6.30
CA GLU A 129 -8.02 1.21 7.15
C GLU A 129 -6.67 1.91 7.42
N ASN A 130 -5.67 1.19 7.91
CA ASN A 130 -4.37 1.76 8.26
C ASN A 130 -3.64 2.37 7.07
N MET A 131 -3.82 1.80 5.87
CA MET A 131 -3.23 2.32 4.64
C MET A 131 -4.00 3.54 4.11
N ILE A 132 -5.34 3.47 4.04
CA ILE A 132 -6.14 4.54 3.43
C ILE A 132 -6.21 5.79 4.30
N THR A 133 -6.08 5.64 5.62
CA THR A 133 -6.00 6.76 6.57
C THR A 133 -4.58 7.28 6.76
N ALA A 134 -3.57 6.62 6.18
CA ALA A 134 -2.15 6.91 6.43
C ALA A 134 -1.87 7.04 7.93
N LYS A 135 -2.28 6.03 8.72
CA LYS A 135 -2.35 6.08 10.20
C LYS A 135 -1.07 6.56 10.88
N SER A 136 0.09 6.26 10.33
CA SER A 136 1.39 6.69 10.85
C SER A 136 1.65 8.19 10.65
N ASP A 137 1.11 8.78 9.55
CA ASP A 137 1.25 10.20 9.21
C ASP A 137 0.01 10.68 8.41
N PRO A 138 -1.14 10.88 9.09
CA PRO A 138 -2.43 11.09 8.44
C PRO A 138 -2.62 12.49 7.87
N VAL A 139 -1.68 13.42 8.10
CA VAL A 139 -1.81 14.81 7.70
C VAL A 139 -0.57 15.29 6.94
N PHE A 140 -0.76 15.70 5.70
CA PHE A 140 0.25 16.49 5.01
C PHE A 140 0.31 17.90 5.64
N GLY A 141 1.41 18.17 6.36
CA GLY A 141 1.65 19.48 6.93
C GLY A 141 1.78 20.53 5.83
N GLY A 142 0.78 21.38 5.67
CA GLY A 142 0.83 22.52 4.77
C GLY A 142 1.31 23.77 5.48
N VAL A 143 2.24 24.51 4.85
CA VAL A 143 2.74 25.77 5.37
C VAL A 143 2.59 26.84 4.29
N TYR A 144 1.98 27.96 4.66
CA TYR A 144 1.90 29.15 3.81
C TYR A 144 2.67 30.30 4.44
N LYS A 145 3.57 30.91 3.68
CA LYS A 145 4.34 32.06 4.13
C LYS A 145 4.43 33.10 3.05
N LEU A 146 4.29 34.39 3.45
CA LEU A 146 4.47 35.52 2.55
C LEU A 146 5.94 35.62 2.14
N ALA A 147 6.21 35.57 0.83
CA ALA A 147 7.56 35.64 0.27
C ALA A 147 7.83 36.97 -0.45
N ALA A 148 6.80 37.62 -0.96
CA ALA A 148 6.90 38.95 -1.58
C ALA A 148 5.54 39.67 -1.59
N VAL A 149 5.57 40.95 -1.69
CA VAL A 149 4.40 41.81 -1.98
C VAL A 149 4.65 42.48 -3.33
N LYS A 150 3.65 42.44 -4.20
CA LYS A 150 3.68 43.20 -5.47
C LYS A 150 3.31 44.66 -5.19
N GLU A 151 4.17 45.55 -5.64
CA GLU A 151 3.96 47.01 -5.53
C GLU A 151 3.16 47.55 -6.73
N ASP A 152 2.68 48.79 -6.65
CA ASP A 152 1.86 49.42 -7.69
C ASP A 152 2.62 49.61 -9.01
N ASP A 153 3.94 49.74 -8.96
CA ASP A 153 4.81 49.83 -10.14
C ASP A 153 5.11 48.48 -10.80
N GLY A 154 4.56 47.40 -10.23
CA GLY A 154 4.74 46.02 -10.72
C GLY A 154 5.98 45.31 -10.18
N SER A 155 6.82 46.00 -9.41
CA SER A 155 7.97 45.40 -8.71
C SER A 155 7.52 44.49 -7.55
N TYR A 156 8.44 43.68 -7.03
CA TYR A 156 8.20 42.83 -5.88
C TYR A 156 9.12 43.19 -4.71
N THR A 157 8.53 43.58 -3.60
CA THR A 157 9.24 43.76 -2.33
C THR A 157 9.38 42.46 -1.62
N PRO A 158 10.62 41.94 -1.41
CA PRO A 158 10.83 40.64 -0.75
C PRO A 158 10.37 40.69 0.70
N LYS A 159 9.79 39.57 1.14
CA LYS A 159 9.38 39.34 2.54
C LYS A 159 9.91 38.00 3.00
N MET A 160 10.38 37.96 4.25
CA MET A 160 10.86 36.76 4.87
C MET A 160 10.47 36.69 6.33
N LYS A 161 9.93 35.55 6.76
CA LYS A 161 9.76 35.31 8.19
C LYS A 161 11.09 34.77 8.75
N LEU A 162 11.64 35.45 9.72
CA LEU A 162 12.78 34.97 10.47
C LEU A 162 12.36 33.87 11.46
N SER A 163 13.20 32.85 11.60
CA SER A 163 12.99 31.72 12.50
C SER A 163 14.33 31.28 13.08
N GLU A 164 14.33 30.81 14.31
CA GLU A 164 15.50 30.18 14.91
C GLU A 164 15.89 28.86 14.21
N SER A 165 14.92 28.21 13.58
CA SER A 165 15.15 27.01 12.76
C SER A 165 15.34 27.42 11.30
N ALA A 166 16.51 27.13 10.73
CA ALA A 166 16.86 27.41 9.34
C ALA A 166 15.87 26.78 8.34
N GLU A 167 15.40 25.57 8.64
CA GLU A 167 14.42 24.84 7.84
C GLU A 167 13.06 25.56 7.72
N LYS A 168 12.75 26.46 8.68
CA LYS A 168 11.52 27.24 8.72
C LYS A 168 11.64 28.62 8.10
N MET A 169 12.83 28.99 7.64
CA MET A 169 13.01 30.27 6.95
C MET A 169 12.48 30.19 5.52
N THR A 170 11.83 31.26 5.09
CA THR A 170 11.29 31.38 3.74
C THR A 170 12.37 31.96 2.83
N ILE A 171 12.58 31.38 1.66
CA ILE A 171 13.34 32.04 0.59
C ILE A 171 12.47 33.16 0.04
N PRO A 172 12.89 34.46 0.13
CA PRO A 172 12.07 35.58 -0.28
C PRO A 172 11.92 35.69 -1.81
N CYS A 173 11.09 36.62 -2.26
CA CYS A 173 10.76 36.94 -3.64
C CYS A 173 9.94 35.91 -4.41
N LEU A 174 9.59 36.24 -5.65
CA LEU A 174 8.91 35.36 -6.58
C LEU A 174 9.93 34.38 -7.19
N LYS A 175 9.63 33.08 -7.15
CA LYS A 175 10.58 32.02 -7.54
C LYS A 175 9.97 31.07 -8.58
N LYS A 176 10.85 30.38 -9.29
CA LYS A 176 10.54 29.21 -10.10
C LYS A 176 11.24 27.99 -9.52
N VAL A 177 10.66 26.83 -9.71
CA VAL A 177 11.24 25.54 -9.36
C VAL A 177 11.48 24.78 -10.67
N TRP A 178 12.68 24.25 -10.82
CA TRP A 178 13.10 23.43 -11.94
C TRP A 178 13.46 22.05 -11.41
N ARG A 179 12.87 21.00 -11.99
CA ARG A 179 13.24 19.64 -11.65
C ARG A 179 14.24 19.09 -12.64
N ILE A 180 15.38 18.69 -12.15
CA ILE A 180 16.50 18.20 -12.93
C ILE A 180 16.44 16.69 -12.98
N TYR A 181 16.57 16.13 -14.17
CA TYR A 181 16.54 14.70 -14.43
C TYR A 181 17.90 14.23 -14.98
N ASP A 182 18.25 12.97 -14.70
CA ASP A 182 19.36 12.30 -15.36
C ASP A 182 18.97 11.84 -16.77
N GLN A 183 19.93 11.19 -17.46
CA GLN A 183 19.74 10.69 -18.82
C GLN A 183 18.67 9.57 -18.91
N ASP A 184 18.40 8.89 -17.81
CA ASP A 184 17.40 7.83 -17.70
C ASP A 184 16.00 8.37 -17.30
N GLY A 185 15.85 9.69 -17.18
CA GLY A 185 14.61 10.35 -16.80
C GLY A 185 14.27 10.27 -15.30
N LYS A 186 15.25 9.96 -14.46
CA LYS A 186 15.09 9.93 -13.01
C LYS A 186 15.32 11.32 -12.42
N ALA A 187 14.42 11.79 -11.57
CA ALA A 187 14.55 13.05 -10.85
C ALA A 187 15.76 13.00 -9.90
N MET A 188 16.66 13.96 -10.03
CA MET A 188 17.92 14.03 -9.29
C MET A 188 17.98 15.18 -8.29
N ALA A 189 17.43 16.35 -8.65
CA ALA A 189 17.46 17.53 -7.81
C ALA A 189 16.34 18.50 -8.18
N ASP A 190 16.00 19.41 -7.27
CA ASP A 190 15.18 20.58 -7.55
C ASP A 190 16.04 21.85 -7.40
N LEU A 191 16.07 22.68 -8.43
CA LEU A 191 16.74 23.98 -8.43
C LEU A 191 15.68 25.07 -8.24
N ILE A 192 15.91 25.95 -7.28
CA ILE A 192 15.05 27.12 -7.04
C ILE A 192 15.80 28.36 -7.52
N THR A 193 15.18 29.10 -8.45
CA THR A 193 15.70 30.37 -8.98
C THR A 193 14.73 31.52 -8.71
N MET A 194 15.20 32.74 -8.85
CA MET A 194 14.31 33.88 -8.98
C MET A 194 13.51 33.76 -10.28
N ALA A 195 12.29 34.32 -10.30
CA ALA A 195 11.38 34.17 -11.45
C ALA A 195 11.94 34.80 -12.75
N ASP A 196 12.75 35.82 -12.63
CA ASP A 196 13.42 36.56 -13.73
C ASP A 196 14.85 36.05 -14.03
N GLU A 197 15.39 35.16 -13.21
CA GLU A 197 16.70 34.58 -13.40
C GLU A 197 16.70 33.64 -14.62
N GLN A 198 17.72 33.79 -15.46
CA GLN A 198 17.94 32.91 -16.62
C GLN A 198 18.82 31.74 -16.20
N VAL A 199 18.31 30.54 -16.39
CA VAL A 199 19.08 29.32 -16.14
C VAL A 199 19.86 28.97 -17.41
N GLU A 200 21.20 29.02 -17.37
CA GLU A 200 22.07 28.63 -18.45
C GLU A 200 22.06 27.10 -18.61
N THR A 201 21.44 26.61 -19.67
CA THR A 201 21.29 25.16 -19.90
C THR A 201 22.29 24.60 -20.93
N GLN A 202 22.98 25.50 -21.69
CA GLN A 202 23.86 25.06 -22.80
C GLN A 202 25.20 24.47 -22.34
N HIS A 203 25.71 24.91 -21.18
CA HIS A 203 26.98 24.45 -20.61
C HIS A 203 26.82 23.50 -19.42
N GLY A 204 25.59 23.14 -19.11
CA GLY A 204 25.27 22.32 -17.95
C GLY A 204 25.24 23.12 -16.64
N ILE A 205 24.61 22.54 -15.64
CA ILE A 205 24.49 23.10 -14.29
C ILE A 205 25.22 22.17 -13.33
N THR A 206 26.19 22.70 -12.59
CA THR A 206 26.83 21.98 -11.50
C THR A 206 26.09 22.27 -10.21
N LEU A 207 25.57 21.22 -9.59
CA LEU A 207 24.93 21.26 -8.30
C LEU A 207 25.79 20.55 -7.26
N PHE A 208 25.79 21.04 -6.06
CA PHE A 208 26.42 20.38 -4.92
C PHE A 208 25.43 20.24 -3.78
N ASP A 209 25.63 19.20 -2.99
CA ASP A 209 24.81 18.97 -1.81
C ASP A 209 25.11 20.08 -0.78
N PRO A 210 24.11 20.79 -0.27
CA PRO A 210 24.34 21.89 0.68
C PRO A 210 24.85 21.43 2.06
N ILE A 211 24.72 20.16 2.37
CA ILE A 211 25.18 19.55 3.63
C ILE A 211 26.50 18.82 3.40
N GLU A 212 26.55 17.98 2.37
CA GLU A 212 27.71 17.20 1.97
C GLU A 212 28.37 17.85 0.74
N THR A 213 28.99 19.01 0.94
CA THR A 213 29.49 19.91 -0.12
C THR A 213 30.53 19.31 -1.06
N TRP A 214 31.08 18.13 -0.75
CA TRP A 214 31.96 17.35 -1.64
C TRP A 214 31.20 16.53 -2.68
N LYS A 215 29.89 16.38 -2.53
CA LYS A 215 29.03 15.75 -3.53
C LYS A 215 28.58 16.79 -4.54
N GLU A 216 29.22 16.78 -5.68
CA GLU A 216 28.81 17.63 -6.80
C GLU A 216 28.47 16.77 -8.02
N CYS A 217 27.56 17.26 -8.85
CA CYS A 217 27.16 16.63 -10.09
C CYS A 217 26.82 17.67 -11.14
N THR A 218 27.31 17.49 -12.36
CA THR A 218 26.99 18.39 -13.48
C THR A 218 25.88 17.78 -14.34
N TYR A 219 24.85 18.53 -14.59
CA TYR A 219 23.71 18.13 -15.42
C TYR A 219 23.67 18.97 -16.70
N VAL A 220 23.48 18.31 -17.84
CA VAL A 220 23.54 18.92 -19.17
C VAL A 220 22.17 19.24 -19.76
N ASN A 221 21.08 18.70 -19.17
CA ASN A 221 19.70 18.95 -19.60
C ASN A 221 18.79 19.22 -18.37
N CYS A 222 17.96 20.25 -18.47
CA CYS A 222 16.89 20.57 -17.52
C CYS A 222 15.53 20.46 -18.20
#